data_91ef58385c67956056fd45a29b3b4ea1
#
_entry.id   91ef58385c67956056fd45a29b3b4ea1
#
_cell.length_a   1.000
_cell.length_b   1.000
_cell.length_c   1.000
_cell.angle_alpha   90.00
_cell.angle_beta   90.00
_cell.angle_gamma   90.00
#
_symmetry.space_group_name_H-M   'P 1'
#
loop_
_entity.id
_entity.type
_entity.pdbx_description
1 polymer ?
#
loop_
_entity_poly.entity_id
_entity_poly.type
_entity_poly.pdbx_seq_one_letter_code
_entity_poly.pdbx_strand_id
1 'polypeptide(L)'
;EAFAIFTSLYAWIAFINIVLTFGFETSYFRFSGEDKTGAAEKNVFSTAFWFIAMLAGGFLVMVLLFSNPLSILMDYGNHPEFLRWFAWIAFFDAICTIPFAWLRYHNQPVKYSVVRVVSILIQTVVVIALFRFVPIEAAKSFGLTEQVAYPFFANLVASLATFMMLFPIIKKVRLHFDKALFKRMIRYSYPVMLAGLAFMVNENFDKIIQYYMIVINNFLII
;
A
#
# COMPACT_ATOMS: atom_id res chain seq x y z
N GLU A 1 5.95 11.20 -20.80
CA GLU A 1 5.00 11.74 -19.78
C GLU A 1 4.42 10.61 -18.93
N ALA A 2 3.76 9.60 -19.49
CA ALA A 2 3.14 8.50 -18.74
C ALA A 2 4.10 7.71 -17.83
N PHE A 3 5.34 7.50 -18.24
CA PHE A 3 6.34 6.84 -17.40
C PHE A 3 6.71 7.68 -16.16
N ALA A 4 6.71 9.00 -16.28
CA ALA A 4 6.95 9.91 -15.16
C ALA A 4 5.78 9.85 -14.16
N ILE A 5 4.54 9.85 -14.64
CA ILE A 5 3.33 9.66 -13.83
C ILE A 5 3.39 8.33 -13.07
N PHE A 6 3.75 7.26 -13.76
CA PHE A 6 3.91 5.94 -13.17
C PHE A 6 4.92 5.92 -12.02
N THR A 7 6.13 6.45 -12.25
CA THR A 7 7.19 6.48 -11.22
C THR A 7 6.79 7.34 -10.03
N SER A 8 6.13 8.47 -10.28
CA SER A 8 5.61 9.36 -9.24
C SER A 8 4.54 8.66 -8.38
N LEU A 9 3.57 7.97 -9.01
CA LEU A 9 2.53 7.24 -8.28
C LEU A 9 3.10 6.11 -7.42
N TYR A 10 4.12 5.38 -7.89
CA TYR A 10 4.77 4.34 -7.06
C TYR A 10 5.51 4.93 -5.86
N ALA A 11 6.13 6.10 -6.00
CA ALA A 11 6.72 6.79 -4.86
C ALA A 11 5.63 7.22 -3.85
N TRP A 12 4.49 7.71 -4.35
CA TRP A 12 3.34 8.04 -3.50
C TRP A 12 2.72 6.82 -2.80
N ILE A 13 2.65 5.64 -3.47
CA ILE A 13 2.17 4.40 -2.83
C ILE A 13 2.98 4.10 -1.57
N ALA A 14 4.30 4.13 -1.65
CA ALA A 14 5.17 3.83 -0.52
C ALA A 14 4.96 4.81 0.63
N PHE A 15 4.87 6.11 0.34
CA PHE A 15 4.63 7.15 1.33
C PHE A 15 3.25 7.01 1.99
N ILE A 16 2.19 6.85 1.20
CA ILE A 16 0.82 6.71 1.69
C ILE A 16 0.65 5.43 2.50
N ASN A 17 1.31 4.34 2.11
CA ASN A 17 1.23 3.08 2.84
C ASN A 17 1.77 3.22 4.27
N ILE A 18 2.84 4.00 4.51
CA ILE A 18 3.32 4.31 5.86
C ILE A 18 2.25 5.06 6.67
N VAL A 19 1.58 6.04 6.04
CA VAL A 19 0.52 6.82 6.69
C VAL A 19 -0.69 5.93 7.00
N LEU A 20 -1.14 5.10 6.05
CA LEU A 20 -2.30 4.22 6.21
C LEU A 20 -2.06 3.11 7.24
N THR A 21 -0.85 2.56 7.30
CA THR A 21 -0.50 1.54 8.29
C THR A 21 -0.19 2.13 9.67
N PHE A 22 0.16 3.42 9.72
CA PHE A 22 0.41 4.21 10.93
C PHE A 22 1.39 3.55 11.92
N GLY A 23 2.29 2.68 11.44
CA GLY A 23 3.20 1.93 12.31
C GLY A 23 2.51 0.90 13.24
N PHE A 24 1.24 0.55 12.97
CA PHE A 24 0.46 -0.37 13.80
C PHE A 24 0.98 -1.80 13.78
N GLU A 25 1.79 -2.16 12.82
CA GLU A 25 2.49 -3.43 12.82
C GLU A 25 3.40 -3.59 14.04
N THR A 26 4.21 -2.58 14.35
CA THR A 26 5.10 -2.57 15.52
C THR A 26 4.31 -2.58 16.83
N SER A 27 3.22 -1.82 16.89
CA SER A 27 2.30 -1.85 18.03
C SER A 27 1.67 -3.23 18.21
N TYR A 28 1.28 -3.88 17.12
CA TYR A 28 0.74 -5.22 17.19
C TYR A 28 1.71 -6.18 17.88
N PHE A 29 2.97 -6.23 17.48
CA PHE A 29 3.98 -7.07 18.12
C PHE A 29 4.17 -6.74 19.61
N ARG A 30 4.25 -5.46 19.95
CA ARG A 30 4.45 -5.02 21.32
C ARG A 30 3.31 -5.43 22.25
N PHE A 31 2.07 -5.08 21.85
CA PHE A 31 0.90 -5.25 22.74
C PHE A 31 0.35 -6.68 22.73
N SER A 32 0.57 -7.46 21.66
CA SER A 32 0.19 -8.89 21.63
C SER A 32 0.99 -9.73 22.61
N GLY A 33 2.20 -9.32 23.00
CA GLY A 33 3.05 -10.03 23.96
C GLY A 33 2.80 -9.66 25.42
N GLU A 34 1.91 -8.70 25.73
CA GLU A 34 1.66 -8.28 27.13
C GLU A 34 0.91 -9.32 27.96
N ASP A 35 0.12 -10.19 27.32
CA ASP A 35 -0.65 -11.22 28.00
C ASP A 35 -0.37 -12.61 27.44
N LYS A 36 0.01 -13.53 28.32
CA LYS A 36 0.29 -14.93 27.98
C LYS A 36 -0.99 -15.77 27.71
N THR A 37 -2.18 -15.25 28.02
CA THR A 37 -3.45 -15.97 27.85
C THR A 37 -3.97 -15.95 26.40
N GLY A 38 -3.36 -15.14 25.51
CA GLY A 38 -3.79 -14.98 24.11
C GLY A 38 -5.13 -14.24 23.95
N ALA A 39 -5.76 -13.79 25.04
CA ALA A 39 -6.99 -13.00 24.98
C ALA A 39 -6.67 -11.56 24.53
N ALA A 40 -5.58 -10.98 25.06
CA ALA A 40 -5.11 -9.67 24.67
C ALA A 40 -4.74 -9.62 23.19
N GLU A 41 -4.04 -10.62 22.67
CA GLU A 41 -3.67 -10.69 21.25
C GLU A 41 -4.86 -10.57 20.32
N LYS A 42 -5.97 -11.26 20.59
CA LYS A 42 -7.19 -11.18 19.76
C LYS A 42 -7.80 -9.78 19.76
N ASN A 43 -7.75 -9.10 20.90
CA ASN A 43 -8.23 -7.72 21.01
C ASN A 43 -7.29 -6.74 20.29
N VAL A 44 -5.97 -6.93 20.42
CA VAL A 44 -4.94 -6.15 19.70
C VAL A 44 -5.11 -6.33 18.20
N PHE A 45 -5.26 -7.58 17.73
CA PHE A 45 -5.46 -7.90 16.33
C PHE A 45 -6.70 -7.19 15.75
N SER A 46 -7.83 -7.31 16.47
CA SER A 46 -9.10 -6.72 16.01
C SER A 46 -9.06 -5.19 16.04
N THR A 47 -8.53 -4.59 17.11
CA THR A 47 -8.43 -3.13 17.25
C THR A 47 -7.51 -2.53 16.19
N ALA A 48 -6.33 -3.14 15.94
CA ALA A 48 -5.40 -2.71 14.91
C ALA A 48 -6.00 -2.84 13.50
N PHE A 49 -6.63 -3.98 13.22
CA PHE A 49 -7.25 -4.24 11.92
C PHE A 49 -8.37 -3.22 11.61
N TRP A 50 -9.29 -3.00 12.56
CA TRP A 50 -10.39 -2.05 12.35
C TRP A 50 -9.92 -0.61 12.18
N PHE A 51 -8.88 -0.21 12.91
CA PHE A 51 -8.29 1.13 12.72
C PHE A 51 -7.72 1.29 11.32
N ILE A 52 -6.88 0.35 10.85
CA ILE A 52 -6.32 0.40 9.50
C ILE A 52 -7.43 0.31 8.44
N ALA A 53 -8.42 -0.55 8.64
CA ALA A 53 -9.56 -0.68 7.71
C ALA A 53 -10.37 0.62 7.59
N MET A 54 -10.60 1.32 8.71
CA MET A 54 -11.27 2.62 8.68
C MET A 54 -10.43 3.69 7.99
N LEU A 55 -9.13 3.74 8.29
CA LEU A 55 -8.23 4.73 7.71
C LEU A 55 -8.03 4.49 6.20
N ALA A 56 -7.75 3.26 5.80
CA ALA A 56 -7.59 2.87 4.40
C ALA A 56 -8.91 2.98 3.61
N GLY A 57 -10.03 2.59 4.23
CA GLY A 57 -11.36 2.75 3.64
C GLY A 57 -11.76 4.22 3.46
N GLY A 58 -11.49 5.06 4.44
CA GLY A 58 -11.68 6.51 4.35
C GLY A 58 -10.83 7.14 3.23
N PHE A 59 -9.57 6.74 3.12
CA PHE A 59 -8.69 7.15 2.05
C PHE A 59 -9.22 6.71 0.67
N LEU A 60 -9.63 5.44 0.54
CA LEU A 60 -10.21 4.91 -0.69
C LEU A 60 -11.44 5.71 -1.13
N VAL A 61 -12.39 5.92 -0.21
CA VAL A 61 -13.61 6.69 -0.49
C VAL A 61 -13.27 8.12 -0.90
N MET A 62 -12.35 8.76 -0.19
CA MET A 62 -11.90 10.12 -0.50
C MET A 62 -11.32 10.20 -1.93
N VAL A 63 -10.41 9.29 -2.28
CA VAL A 63 -9.79 9.30 -3.62
C VAL A 63 -10.81 8.96 -4.70
N LEU A 64 -11.74 8.02 -4.47
CA LEU A 64 -12.78 7.69 -5.45
C LEU A 64 -13.72 8.86 -5.72
N LEU A 65 -14.13 9.60 -4.68
CA LEU A 65 -14.99 10.77 -4.80
C LEU A 65 -14.30 11.94 -5.48
N PHE A 66 -13.02 12.15 -5.19
CA PHE A 66 -12.24 13.28 -5.68
C PHE A 66 -11.24 12.92 -6.78
N SER A 67 -11.40 11.76 -7.45
CA SER A 67 -10.45 11.28 -8.47
C SER A 67 -10.24 12.28 -9.61
N ASN A 68 -11.31 12.94 -10.10
CA ASN A 68 -11.22 13.91 -11.19
C ASN A 68 -10.48 15.20 -10.78
N PRO A 69 -10.89 15.93 -9.71
CA PRO A 69 -10.16 17.12 -9.30
C PRO A 69 -8.73 16.81 -8.86
N LEU A 70 -8.50 15.62 -8.29
CA LEU A 70 -7.16 15.22 -7.85
C LEU A 70 -6.23 14.95 -9.04
N SER A 71 -6.73 14.34 -10.12
CA SER A 71 -5.93 14.11 -11.34
C SER A 71 -5.49 15.42 -12.00
N ILE A 72 -6.35 16.43 -11.98
CA ILE A 72 -6.04 17.76 -12.49
C ILE A 72 -4.99 18.45 -11.60
N LEU A 73 -5.16 18.39 -10.27
CA LEU A 73 -4.23 19.01 -9.30
C LEU A 73 -2.83 18.40 -9.35
N MET A 74 -2.73 17.08 -9.61
CA MET A 74 -1.46 16.37 -9.69
C MET A 74 -0.83 16.40 -11.08
N ASP A 75 -1.43 17.13 -12.02
CA ASP A 75 -0.99 17.25 -13.43
C ASP A 75 -0.88 15.88 -14.13
N TYR A 76 -1.79 14.95 -13.77
CA TYR A 76 -1.87 13.63 -14.41
C TYR A 76 -2.82 13.62 -15.63
N GLY A 77 -3.18 14.80 -16.11
CA GLY A 77 -4.02 14.98 -17.28
C GLY A 77 -5.43 14.37 -17.08
N ASN A 78 -5.98 13.80 -18.15
CA ASN A 78 -7.32 13.20 -18.14
C ASN A 78 -7.29 11.70 -17.78
N HIS A 79 -6.43 11.27 -16.84
CA HIS A 79 -6.27 9.87 -16.43
C HIS A 79 -6.66 9.61 -14.97
N PRO A 80 -7.92 9.87 -14.55
CA PRO A 80 -8.38 9.62 -13.18
C PRO A 80 -8.40 8.13 -12.82
N GLU A 81 -8.39 7.23 -13.82
CA GLU A 81 -8.34 5.79 -13.66
C GLU A 81 -7.09 5.33 -12.90
N PHE A 82 -5.93 5.94 -13.13
CA PHE A 82 -4.69 5.60 -12.42
C PHE A 82 -4.79 5.88 -10.92
N LEU A 83 -5.44 6.99 -10.54
CA LEU A 83 -5.68 7.32 -9.14
C LEU A 83 -6.65 6.34 -8.46
N ARG A 84 -7.65 5.87 -9.19
CA ARG A 84 -8.61 4.87 -8.66
C ARG A 84 -7.90 3.54 -8.41
N TRP A 85 -7.09 3.06 -9.35
CA TRP A 85 -6.30 1.82 -9.15
C TRP A 85 -5.29 1.97 -8.02
N PHE A 86 -4.61 3.10 -7.97
CA PHE A 86 -3.73 3.47 -6.88
C PHE A 86 -4.40 3.36 -5.50
N ALA A 87 -5.60 3.92 -5.37
CA ALA A 87 -6.36 3.88 -4.12
C ALA A 87 -6.74 2.44 -3.72
N TRP A 88 -7.14 1.61 -4.69
CA TRP A 88 -7.45 0.21 -4.43
C TRP A 88 -6.21 -0.60 -4.03
N ILE A 89 -5.06 -0.39 -4.69
CA ILE A 89 -3.79 -1.03 -4.32
C ILE A 89 -3.43 -0.65 -2.88
N ALA A 90 -3.40 0.65 -2.57
CA ALA A 90 -3.07 1.13 -1.24
C ALA A 90 -4.03 0.59 -0.15
N PHE A 91 -5.31 0.48 -0.47
CA PHE A 91 -6.31 -0.11 0.42
C PHE A 91 -6.04 -1.58 0.71
N PHE A 92 -5.84 -2.42 -0.31
CA PHE A 92 -5.58 -3.84 -0.11
C PHE A 92 -4.25 -4.07 0.61
N ASP A 93 -3.20 -3.33 0.26
CA ASP A 93 -1.89 -3.44 0.88
C ASP A 93 -1.93 -3.04 2.36
N ALA A 94 -2.62 -1.95 2.70
CA ALA A 94 -2.79 -1.52 4.08
C ALA A 94 -3.56 -2.56 4.92
N ILE A 95 -4.68 -3.07 4.42
CA ILE A 95 -5.48 -4.09 5.12
C ILE A 95 -4.69 -5.37 5.35
N CYS A 96 -3.83 -5.78 4.41
CA CYS A 96 -3.01 -6.98 4.54
C CYS A 96 -1.89 -6.85 5.58
N THR A 97 -1.55 -5.64 6.05
CA THR A 97 -0.44 -5.42 6.99
C THR A 97 -0.60 -6.18 8.30
N ILE A 98 -1.76 -6.10 8.94
CA ILE A 98 -2.01 -6.80 10.23
C ILE A 98 -2.10 -8.32 10.07
N PRO A 99 -2.77 -8.90 9.06
CA PRO A 99 -2.68 -10.32 8.75
C PRO A 99 -1.24 -10.83 8.50
N PHE A 100 -0.40 -10.05 7.82
CA PHE A 100 1.01 -10.39 7.68
C PHE A 100 1.78 -10.32 9.00
N ALA A 101 1.51 -9.32 9.85
CA ALA A 101 2.08 -9.23 11.18
C ALA A 101 1.65 -10.44 12.03
N TRP A 102 0.39 -10.87 11.92
CA TRP A 102 -0.14 -12.06 12.59
C TRP A 102 0.61 -13.33 12.20
N LEU A 103 0.89 -13.55 10.91
CA LEU A 103 1.68 -14.70 10.43
C LEU A 103 3.08 -14.72 11.03
N ARG A 104 3.72 -13.56 11.14
CA ARG A 104 5.07 -13.44 11.74
C ARG A 104 5.03 -13.67 13.25
N TYR A 105 4.04 -13.12 13.95
CA TYR A 105 3.87 -13.29 15.38
C TYR A 105 3.66 -14.78 15.76
N HIS A 106 2.92 -15.52 14.94
CA HIS A 106 2.64 -16.95 15.16
C HIS A 106 3.72 -17.88 14.60
N ASN A 107 4.92 -17.38 14.30
CA ASN A 107 6.02 -18.18 13.76
C ASN A 107 5.62 -19.02 12.53
N GLN A 108 4.87 -18.41 11.59
CA GLN A 108 4.49 -19.02 10.32
C GLN A 108 5.22 -18.38 9.12
N PRO A 109 6.58 -18.37 9.11
CA PRO A 109 7.36 -17.68 8.07
C PRO A 109 7.16 -18.30 6.68
N VAL A 110 6.93 -19.61 6.62
CA VAL A 110 6.66 -20.30 5.34
C VAL A 110 5.39 -19.76 4.69
N LYS A 111 4.28 -19.62 5.44
CA LYS A 111 3.04 -19.08 4.88
C LYS A 111 3.20 -17.62 4.48
N TYR A 112 3.89 -16.83 5.29
CA TYR A 112 4.22 -15.45 4.95
C TYR A 112 4.99 -15.38 3.63
N SER A 113 6.06 -16.16 3.48
CA SER A 113 6.89 -16.17 2.28
C SER A 113 6.13 -16.69 1.05
N VAL A 114 5.33 -17.75 1.21
CA VAL A 114 4.50 -18.29 0.12
C VAL A 114 3.54 -17.22 -0.40
N VAL A 115 2.81 -16.52 0.48
CA VAL A 115 1.88 -15.45 0.06
C VAL A 115 2.64 -14.35 -0.72
N ARG A 116 3.81 -13.93 -0.24
CA ARG A 116 4.64 -12.91 -0.89
C ARG A 116 5.15 -13.37 -2.27
N VAL A 117 5.70 -14.59 -2.34
CA VAL A 117 6.23 -15.15 -3.60
C VAL A 117 5.12 -15.33 -4.62
N VAL A 118 3.97 -15.90 -4.21
CA VAL A 118 2.82 -16.08 -5.10
C VAL A 118 2.29 -14.74 -5.60
N SER A 119 2.24 -13.71 -4.74
CA SER A 119 1.83 -12.37 -5.16
C SER A 119 2.75 -11.80 -6.24
N ILE A 120 4.07 -11.92 -6.07
CA ILE A 120 5.06 -11.48 -7.07
C ILE A 120 4.91 -12.27 -8.37
N LEU A 121 4.73 -13.58 -8.28
CA LEU A 121 4.52 -14.43 -9.46
C LEU A 121 3.25 -14.05 -10.22
N ILE A 122 2.13 -13.82 -9.52
CA ILE A 122 0.88 -13.35 -10.13
C ILE A 122 1.11 -12.02 -10.84
N GLN A 123 1.75 -11.05 -10.18
CA GLN A 123 2.06 -9.76 -10.79
C GLN A 123 2.88 -9.93 -12.08
N THR A 124 3.95 -10.72 -12.01
CA THR A 124 4.85 -10.96 -13.15
C THR A 124 4.12 -11.66 -14.31
N VAL A 125 3.36 -12.72 -14.02
CA VAL A 125 2.60 -13.46 -15.04
C VAL A 125 1.55 -12.56 -15.68
N VAL A 126 0.81 -11.77 -14.90
CA VAL A 126 -0.20 -10.84 -15.42
C VAL A 126 0.43 -9.77 -16.30
N VAL A 127 1.59 -9.19 -15.88
CA VAL A 127 2.31 -8.23 -16.74
C VAL A 127 2.70 -8.86 -18.06
N ILE A 128 3.34 -10.03 -18.05
CA ILE A 128 3.78 -10.73 -19.27
C ILE A 128 2.57 -11.08 -20.16
N ALA A 129 1.49 -11.56 -19.55
CA ALA A 129 0.28 -11.91 -20.29
C ALA A 129 -0.35 -10.68 -20.97
N LEU A 130 -0.42 -9.54 -20.26
CA LEU A 130 -0.94 -8.30 -20.83
C LEU A 130 -0.10 -7.82 -22.01
N PHE A 131 1.23 -7.78 -21.85
CA PHE A 131 2.12 -7.35 -22.94
C PHE A 131 2.12 -8.31 -24.15
N ARG A 132 1.90 -9.63 -23.93
CA ARG A 132 1.98 -10.64 -24.98
C ARG A 132 0.67 -10.84 -25.72
N PHE A 133 -0.47 -10.79 -25.02
CA PHE A 133 -1.76 -11.25 -25.56
C PHE A 133 -2.80 -10.15 -25.71
N VAL A 134 -2.63 -9.00 -25.05
CA VAL A 134 -3.61 -7.91 -25.08
C VAL A 134 -3.09 -6.76 -25.94
N PRO A 135 -3.59 -6.61 -27.19
CA PRO A 135 -3.26 -5.44 -27.99
C PRO A 135 -3.83 -4.18 -27.33
N ILE A 136 -3.13 -3.08 -27.49
CA ILE A 136 -3.46 -1.80 -26.81
C ILE A 136 -4.88 -1.31 -27.15
N GLU A 137 -5.37 -1.63 -28.35
CA GLU A 137 -6.71 -1.26 -28.81
C GLU A 137 -7.82 -1.99 -28.02
N ALA A 138 -7.61 -3.28 -27.70
CA ALA A 138 -8.51 -4.03 -26.85
C ALA A 138 -8.42 -3.60 -25.37
N ALA A 139 -7.24 -3.19 -24.94
CA ALA A 139 -6.98 -2.72 -23.58
C ALA A 139 -7.67 -1.38 -23.27
N LYS A 140 -7.87 -0.52 -24.24
CA LYS A 140 -8.57 0.77 -24.10
C LYS A 140 -10.01 0.61 -23.57
N SER A 141 -10.70 -0.46 -23.91
CA SER A 141 -12.05 -0.75 -23.39
C SER A 141 -12.07 -1.05 -21.87
N PHE A 142 -10.92 -1.38 -21.28
CA PHE A 142 -10.74 -1.61 -19.84
C PHE A 142 -10.10 -0.41 -19.10
N GLY A 143 -9.97 0.75 -19.76
CA GLY A 143 -9.33 1.93 -19.20
C GLY A 143 -7.78 1.87 -19.22
N LEU A 144 -7.20 0.88 -19.91
CA LEU A 144 -5.76 0.72 -20.12
C LEU A 144 -5.34 1.53 -21.36
N THR A 145 -5.40 2.85 -21.24
CA THR A 145 -5.15 3.77 -22.37
C THR A 145 -3.72 3.74 -22.87
N GLU A 146 -2.77 3.36 -22.00
CA GLU A 146 -1.34 3.31 -22.29
C GLU A 146 -0.70 2.02 -21.76
N GLN A 147 0.41 1.58 -22.38
CA GLN A 147 1.16 0.37 -21.95
C GLN A 147 1.69 0.47 -20.52
N VAL A 148 1.91 1.69 -20.04
CA VAL A 148 2.34 1.96 -18.65
C VAL A 148 1.27 1.58 -17.62
N ALA A 149 0.01 1.47 -18.02
CA ALA A 149 -1.08 1.02 -17.18
C ALA A 149 -1.02 -0.49 -16.83
N TYR A 150 -0.37 -1.31 -17.65
CA TYR A 150 -0.30 -2.77 -17.46
C TYR A 150 0.35 -3.17 -16.13
N PRO A 151 1.51 -2.64 -15.71
CA PRO A 151 2.07 -2.91 -14.40
C PRO A 151 1.17 -2.48 -13.24
N PHE A 152 0.42 -1.36 -13.36
CA PHE A 152 -0.54 -0.95 -12.33
C PHE A 152 -1.68 -1.94 -12.18
N PHE A 153 -2.28 -2.35 -13.28
CA PHE A 153 -3.35 -3.34 -13.27
C PHE A 153 -2.87 -4.68 -12.71
N ALA A 154 -1.67 -5.11 -13.10
CA ALA A 154 -1.07 -6.34 -12.58
C ALA A 154 -0.80 -6.25 -11.06
N ASN A 155 -0.35 -5.09 -10.57
CA ASN A 155 -0.18 -4.87 -9.14
C ASN A 155 -1.53 -4.90 -8.39
N LEU A 156 -2.58 -4.30 -8.95
CA LEU A 156 -3.92 -4.37 -8.38
C LEU A 156 -4.41 -5.83 -8.26
N VAL A 157 -4.22 -6.63 -9.32
CA VAL A 157 -4.57 -8.06 -9.31
C VAL A 157 -3.77 -8.82 -8.25
N ALA A 158 -2.46 -8.54 -8.11
CA ALA A 158 -1.60 -9.16 -7.11
C ALA A 158 -2.00 -8.76 -5.67
N SER A 159 -2.33 -7.49 -5.42
CA SER A 159 -2.80 -7.02 -4.11
C SER A 159 -4.16 -7.64 -3.74
N LEU A 160 -5.07 -7.76 -4.71
CA LEU A 160 -6.35 -8.47 -4.53
C LEU A 160 -6.12 -9.95 -4.23
N ALA A 161 -5.24 -10.63 -4.97
CA ALA A 161 -4.89 -12.03 -4.72
C ALA A 161 -4.27 -12.21 -3.33
N THR A 162 -3.39 -11.31 -2.90
CA THR A 162 -2.83 -11.29 -1.54
C THR A 162 -3.92 -11.18 -0.49
N PHE A 163 -4.86 -10.27 -0.66
CA PHE A 163 -6.02 -10.12 0.22
C PHE A 163 -6.85 -11.41 0.29
N MET A 164 -7.13 -12.04 -0.85
CA MET A 164 -7.86 -13.32 -0.90
C MET A 164 -7.11 -14.44 -0.18
N MET A 165 -5.80 -14.54 -0.34
CA MET A 165 -4.96 -15.54 0.35
C MET A 165 -4.92 -15.31 1.86
N LEU A 166 -4.98 -14.07 2.33
CA LEU A 166 -5.01 -13.72 3.75
C LEU A 166 -6.43 -13.71 4.36
N PHE A 167 -7.46 -13.86 3.53
CA PHE A 167 -8.85 -13.82 3.99
C PHE A 167 -9.19 -14.80 5.11
N PRO A 168 -8.66 -16.04 5.17
CA PRO A 168 -8.87 -16.95 6.29
C PRO A 168 -8.37 -16.40 7.65
N ILE A 169 -7.34 -15.52 7.62
CA ILE A 169 -6.82 -14.86 8.81
C ILE A 169 -7.71 -13.65 9.15
N ILE A 170 -8.13 -12.90 8.14
CA ILE A 170 -9.03 -11.76 8.30
C ILE A 170 -10.36 -12.18 8.93
N LYS A 171 -10.89 -13.35 8.58
CA LYS A 171 -12.11 -13.90 9.21
C LYS A 171 -11.99 -14.13 10.73
N LYS A 172 -10.80 -14.17 11.29
CA LYS A 172 -10.58 -14.28 12.76
C LYS A 172 -10.74 -12.95 13.49
N VAL A 173 -10.85 -11.83 12.75
CA VAL A 173 -11.11 -10.50 13.32
C VAL A 173 -12.44 -10.50 14.04
N ARG A 174 -12.45 -10.04 15.28
CA ARG A 174 -13.67 -9.86 16.05
C ARG A 174 -14.25 -8.46 15.79
N LEU A 175 -15.57 -8.35 15.84
CA LEU A 175 -16.27 -7.06 15.84
C LEU A 175 -16.13 -6.39 17.22
N HIS A 176 -14.90 -6.19 17.65
CA HIS A 176 -14.58 -5.59 18.94
C HIS A 176 -13.47 -4.55 18.74
N PHE A 177 -13.73 -3.34 19.21
CA PHE A 177 -12.78 -2.24 19.18
C PHE A 177 -12.58 -1.70 20.60
N ASP A 178 -11.40 -1.91 21.14
CA ASP A 178 -11.04 -1.44 22.49
C ASP A 178 -10.42 -0.04 22.39
N LYS A 179 -11.18 0.98 22.83
CA LYS A 179 -10.75 2.39 22.81
C LYS A 179 -9.56 2.66 23.74
N ALA A 180 -9.48 1.98 24.89
CA ALA A 180 -8.39 2.16 25.85
C ALA A 180 -7.08 1.60 25.27
N LEU A 181 -7.14 0.39 24.72
CA LEU A 181 -6.04 -0.24 24.01
C LEU A 181 -5.62 0.58 22.79
N PHE A 182 -6.56 1.05 21.99
CA PHE A 182 -6.30 1.89 20.82
C PHE A 182 -5.52 3.16 21.19
N LYS A 183 -5.89 3.86 22.27
CA LYS A 183 -5.17 5.06 22.74
C LYS A 183 -3.73 4.75 23.12
N ARG A 184 -3.46 3.58 23.69
CA ARG A 184 -2.09 3.12 24.01
C ARG A 184 -1.31 2.80 22.72
N MET A 185 -1.95 2.09 21.80
CA MET A 185 -1.35 1.71 20.52
C MET A 185 -1.00 2.91 19.65
N ILE A 186 -1.91 3.88 19.50
CA ILE A 186 -1.66 5.06 18.67
C ILE A 186 -0.53 5.95 19.24
N ARG A 187 -0.46 6.07 20.57
CA ARG A 187 0.63 6.80 21.23
C ARG A 187 2.00 6.16 20.96
N TYR A 188 2.05 4.84 20.87
CA TYR A 188 3.26 4.11 20.55
C TYR A 188 3.57 4.13 19.05
N SER A 189 2.57 3.99 18.20
CA SER A 189 2.71 3.95 16.74
C SER A 189 3.08 5.31 16.13
N TYR A 190 2.60 6.42 16.71
CA TYR A 190 2.83 7.76 16.16
C TYR A 190 4.31 8.08 15.94
N PRO A 191 5.23 7.93 16.92
CA PRO A 191 6.66 8.15 16.68
C PRO A 191 7.26 7.14 15.67
N VAL A 192 6.76 5.90 15.61
CA VAL A 192 7.19 4.91 14.64
C VAL A 192 6.79 5.31 13.22
N MET A 193 5.57 5.82 13.04
CA MET A 193 5.11 6.39 11.77
C MET A 193 6.00 7.56 11.33
N LEU A 194 6.29 8.51 12.24
CA LEU A 194 7.16 9.64 11.93
C LEU A 194 8.57 9.20 11.53
N ALA A 195 9.13 8.21 12.22
CA ALA A 195 10.43 7.64 11.87
C ALA A 195 10.39 6.98 10.47
N GLY A 196 9.31 6.27 10.14
CA GLY A 196 9.10 5.70 8.81
C GLY A 196 8.99 6.76 7.71
N LEU A 197 8.26 7.85 7.97
CA LEU A 197 8.18 8.99 7.04
C LEU A 197 9.53 9.66 6.86
N ALA A 198 10.27 9.91 7.94
CA ALA A 198 11.62 10.48 7.87
C ALA A 198 12.58 9.59 7.07
N PHE A 199 12.50 8.27 7.25
CA PHE A 199 13.27 7.31 6.47
C PHE A 199 12.94 7.40 4.97
N MET A 200 11.65 7.48 4.59
CA MET A 200 11.22 7.62 3.20
C MET A 200 11.65 8.94 2.57
N VAL A 201 11.60 10.03 3.33
CA VAL A 201 12.14 11.33 2.87
C VAL A 201 13.63 11.19 2.61
N ASN A 202 14.38 10.57 3.50
CA ASN A 202 15.83 10.36 3.34
C ASN A 202 16.15 9.49 2.11
N GLU A 203 15.42 8.37 1.88
CA GLU A 203 15.60 7.51 0.71
C GLU A 203 15.32 8.21 -0.63
N ASN A 204 14.39 9.17 -0.65
CA ASN A 204 14.07 9.92 -1.85
C ASN A 204 14.87 11.20 -2.00
N PHE A 205 15.53 11.67 -0.93
CA PHE A 205 16.30 12.90 -0.92
C PHE A 205 17.49 12.84 -1.89
N ASP A 206 18.17 11.70 -1.97
CA ASP A 206 19.27 11.49 -2.93
C ASP A 206 18.81 11.65 -4.38
N LYS A 207 17.61 11.17 -4.71
CA LYS A 207 17.03 11.30 -6.07
C LYS A 207 16.69 12.76 -6.40
N ILE A 208 16.20 13.49 -5.39
CA ILE A 208 15.90 14.93 -5.53
C ILE A 208 17.20 15.71 -5.74
N ILE A 209 18.24 15.44 -4.95
CA ILE A 209 19.56 16.11 -5.10
C ILE A 209 20.16 15.78 -6.48
N GLN A 210 20.13 14.52 -6.90
CA GLN A 210 20.63 14.15 -8.24
C GLN A 210 19.91 14.91 -9.36
N TYR A 211 18.58 15.05 -9.26
CA TYR A 211 17.82 15.82 -10.23
C TYR A 211 18.27 17.28 -10.29
N TYR A 212 18.39 17.94 -9.15
CA TYR A 212 18.86 19.32 -9.07
C TYR A 212 20.32 19.49 -9.54
N MET A 213 21.21 18.54 -9.18
CA MET A 213 22.60 18.55 -9.66
C MET A 213 22.70 18.43 -11.19
N ILE A 214 21.88 17.58 -11.79
CA ILE A 214 21.82 17.45 -13.26
C ILE A 214 21.30 18.74 -13.90
N VAL A 215 20.25 19.33 -13.34
CA VAL A 215 19.69 20.60 -13.83
C VAL A 215 20.71 21.74 -13.73
N ILE A 216 21.39 21.87 -12.58
CA ILE A 216 22.42 22.90 -12.37
C ILE A 216 23.61 22.68 -13.29
N ASN A 217 24.11 21.44 -13.47
CA ASN A 217 25.20 21.17 -14.41
C ASN A 217 24.82 21.48 -15.86
N ASN A 218 23.59 21.18 -16.27
CA ASN A 218 23.13 21.56 -17.62
C ASN A 218 22.99 23.06 -17.79
N PHE A 219 22.78 23.83 -16.72
CA PHE A 219 22.74 25.30 -16.77
C PHE A 219 24.12 25.96 -16.75
N LEU A 220 25.15 25.28 -16.21
CA LEU A 220 26.53 25.75 -16.15
C LEU A 220 27.36 25.44 -17.42
N ILE A 221 26.84 24.62 -18.32
CA ILE A 221 27.49 24.17 -19.57
C ILE A 221 26.99 25.02 -20.77
N ILE A 222 26.03 25.92 -20.55
CA ILE A 222 25.59 26.95 -21.53
C ILE A 222 26.23 28.29 -21.21
#